data_1e020aedfca7f87e791f52da610c6226
#
_entry.id   1e020aedfca7f87e791f52da610c6226
#
_cell.length_a   1.000
_cell.length_b   1.000
_cell.length_c   1.000
_cell.angle_alpha   90.00
_cell.angle_beta   90.00
_cell.angle_gamma   90.00
#
_symmetry.space_group_name_H-M   'P 1'
#
loop_
_entity.id
_entity.type
_entity.pdbx_description
1 polymer ?
#
loop_
_entity_poly.entity_id
_entity_poly.type
_entity_poly.pdbx_seq_one_letter_code
_entity_poly.pdbx_strand_id
1 'polypeptide(L)'
;MIDLFVWPVKEDYMAVKQVSKEEATKDGRRWIFYNYLYLSDGTRKKYKSKKFATRNEAVKAEQNFMSKVEKKEINVTDMTFKDLYEEFYAYKSDKVKSTTMRTYRERIVSLKMLEKVKVRDFNITHYLKWRTMISNKPVAVKTKNHYHKFLKEILNYGTKWHDFNFTSVYNRMEKFTDPNAVPKEMDYYTYEEFKKFIACEDDLKFICVFEILYYCGLRRGELRGLTWDNIDFEDKTLSIVKNVVNENGDGGYWKITTPKTRTSTRTIPMPDILVNHLKEYKKQVSKYYNFNQKWFVVGDVSPLHPDVLRKRKNKNAMNAGLKQIRIHDFRHSCASLLINNGANIMIVAKYLGHAKIDETLNTYSHLFKNKMDDIVNMMNHLK
;
A
#
# COMPACT_ATOMS: atom_id res chain seq x y z
N MET A 1 26.95 -1.92 -0.66
CA MET A 1 27.58 -3.16 -1.20
C MET A 1 28.70 -3.53 -0.24
N ILE A 2 28.46 -4.52 0.63
CA ILE A 2 29.53 -5.06 1.48
C ILE A 2 30.14 -6.19 0.67
N ASP A 3 31.21 -5.88 -0.06
CA ASP A 3 31.95 -6.90 -0.78
C ASP A 3 32.71 -7.79 0.21
N LEU A 4 32.39 -9.06 0.19
CA LEU A 4 33.15 -10.08 0.90
C LEU A 4 34.43 -10.36 0.11
N PHE A 5 35.55 -9.79 0.55
CA PHE A 5 36.85 -10.20 0.06
C PHE A 5 37.37 -11.36 0.90
N VAL A 6 37.42 -12.53 0.29
CA VAL A 6 38.19 -13.64 0.85
C VAL A 6 39.65 -13.43 0.41
N TRP A 7 40.50 -12.99 1.32
CA TRP A 7 41.94 -13.07 1.08
C TRP A 7 42.37 -14.50 1.29
N PRO A 8 43.08 -15.12 0.33
CA PRO A 8 43.71 -16.41 0.56
C PRO A 8 44.70 -16.23 1.72
N VAL A 9 44.44 -16.83 2.85
CA VAL A 9 45.41 -16.91 3.95
C VAL A 9 46.57 -17.73 3.46
N LYS A 10 47.80 -17.16 3.52
CA LYS A 10 49.04 -17.89 3.28
C LYS A 10 49.03 -19.22 4.03
N GLU A 11 49.65 -20.22 3.45
CA GLU A 11 49.66 -21.67 3.68
C GLU A 11 49.77 -22.23 5.13
N ASP A 12 49.80 -21.39 6.18
CA ASP A 12 50.14 -21.84 7.55
C ASP A 12 48.98 -22.09 8.50
N TYR A 13 47.72 -22.00 8.07
CA TYR A 13 46.55 -22.28 8.96
C TYR A 13 45.60 -23.29 8.32
N MET A 14 45.93 -24.57 8.38
CA MET A 14 44.91 -25.61 8.24
C MET A 14 43.87 -25.42 9.33
N ALA A 15 42.67 -24.95 8.95
CA ALA A 15 41.61 -24.60 9.88
C ALA A 15 40.92 -25.84 10.50
N VAL A 16 41.26 -27.06 10.09
CA VAL A 16 40.70 -28.30 10.61
C VAL A 16 41.51 -28.80 11.78
N LYS A 17 40.91 -28.88 12.97
CA LYS A 17 41.56 -29.41 14.17
C LYS A 17 40.64 -30.31 14.95
N GLN A 18 41.26 -31.12 15.83
CA GLN A 18 40.56 -31.94 16.80
C GLN A 18 40.36 -31.14 18.09
N VAL A 19 39.14 -31.14 18.65
CA VAL A 19 38.86 -30.58 19.98
C VAL A 19 39.17 -31.61 21.05
N SER A 20 39.27 -31.17 22.31
CA SER A 20 39.56 -32.04 23.43
C SER A 20 38.50 -33.16 23.59
N LYS A 21 38.83 -34.21 24.35
CA LYS A 21 37.89 -35.30 24.63
C LYS A 21 36.65 -34.82 25.40
N GLU A 22 36.83 -33.82 26.25
CA GLU A 22 35.77 -33.23 27.07
C GLU A 22 34.78 -32.39 26.21
N GLU A 23 35.27 -31.83 25.12
CA GLU A 23 34.44 -31.12 24.16
C GLU A 23 33.81 -32.01 23.09
N ALA A 24 34.04 -33.32 23.09
CA ALA A 24 33.46 -34.25 22.14
C ALA A 24 31.92 -34.28 22.24
N THR A 25 31.26 -34.65 21.15
CA THR A 25 29.83 -35.00 21.22
C THR A 25 29.64 -36.36 21.90
N LYS A 26 28.45 -36.68 22.38
CA LYS A 26 28.14 -37.99 23.03
C LYS A 26 28.48 -39.19 22.15
N ASP A 27 28.45 -38.99 20.80
CA ASP A 27 28.83 -39.99 19.78
C ASP A 27 30.31 -39.92 19.35
N GLY A 28 31.14 -39.22 20.12
CA GLY A 28 32.59 -39.15 19.93
C GLY A 28 33.13 -38.26 18.84
N ARG A 29 32.30 -37.44 18.21
CA ARG A 29 32.75 -36.54 17.13
C ARG A 29 33.61 -35.41 17.71
N ARG A 30 34.81 -35.21 17.16
CA ARG A 30 35.79 -34.25 17.69
C ARG A 30 36.45 -33.35 16.63
N TRP A 31 36.22 -33.59 15.35
CA TRP A 31 36.85 -32.81 14.29
C TRP A 31 35.99 -31.60 13.94
N ILE A 32 36.60 -30.42 13.90
CA ILE A 32 35.98 -29.16 13.51
C ILE A 32 36.87 -28.42 12.53
N PHE A 33 36.29 -27.55 11.74
CA PHE A 33 37.04 -26.51 11.07
C PHE A 33 36.55 -25.13 11.52
N TYR A 34 37.39 -24.11 11.39
CA TYR A 34 37.03 -22.74 11.52
C TYR A 34 37.78 -21.92 10.49
N ASN A 35 37.06 -20.92 9.95
CA ASN A 35 37.62 -19.96 9.02
C ASN A 35 37.36 -18.54 9.50
N TYR A 36 38.22 -17.63 9.11
CA TYR A 36 38.03 -16.22 9.35
C TYR A 36 37.54 -15.58 8.05
N LEU A 37 36.41 -14.92 8.14
CA LEU A 37 35.81 -14.18 7.05
C LEU A 37 36.03 -12.69 7.29
N TYR A 38 36.55 -12.01 6.30
CA TYR A 38 36.77 -10.55 6.35
C TYR A 38 35.60 -9.88 5.66
N LEU A 39 35.00 -8.90 6.34
CA LEU A 39 33.95 -8.07 5.80
C LEU A 39 34.60 -6.88 5.07
N SER A 40 33.86 -6.23 4.15
CA SER A 40 34.33 -5.06 3.39
C SER A 40 34.69 -3.85 4.27
N ASP A 41 34.18 -3.80 5.50
CA ASP A 41 34.54 -2.80 6.52
C ASP A 41 35.84 -3.11 7.25
N GLY A 42 36.57 -4.19 6.85
CA GLY A 42 37.80 -4.63 7.48
C GLY A 42 37.60 -5.46 8.76
N THR A 43 36.39 -5.68 9.18
CA THR A 43 36.12 -6.51 10.37
C THR A 43 36.34 -7.99 10.08
N ARG A 44 36.77 -8.75 11.10
CA ARG A 44 37.09 -10.17 11.01
C ARG A 44 36.09 -10.97 11.83
N LYS A 45 35.36 -11.89 11.19
CA LYS A 45 34.45 -12.83 11.86
C LYS A 45 35.00 -14.26 11.82
N LYS A 46 34.99 -14.95 12.96
CA LYS A 46 35.36 -16.36 13.08
C LYS A 46 34.14 -17.23 12.87
N TYR A 47 34.18 -18.11 11.88
CA TYR A 47 33.19 -19.16 11.67
C TYR A 47 33.72 -20.47 12.27
N LYS A 48 32.90 -21.18 13.08
CA LYS A 48 33.21 -22.51 13.64
C LYS A 48 32.15 -23.51 13.17
N SER A 49 32.61 -24.63 12.57
CA SER A 49 31.72 -25.69 12.08
C SER A 49 31.08 -26.51 13.21
N LYS A 50 30.12 -27.38 12.87
CA LYS A 50 29.72 -28.51 13.71
C LYS A 50 30.88 -29.48 13.83
N LYS A 51 30.76 -30.45 14.76
CA LYS A 51 31.77 -31.50 14.96
C LYS A 51 31.53 -32.68 14.01
N PHE A 52 32.61 -33.21 13.44
CA PHE A 52 32.62 -34.34 12.51
C PHE A 52 33.31 -35.54 13.13
N ALA A 53 33.02 -36.75 12.66
CA ALA A 53 33.59 -37.98 13.16
C ALA A 53 35.05 -38.14 12.74
N THR A 54 35.37 -37.77 11.50
CA THR A 54 36.71 -37.91 10.91
C THR A 54 37.26 -36.56 10.43
N ARG A 55 38.62 -36.52 10.33
CA ARG A 55 39.32 -35.36 9.75
C ARG A 55 38.90 -35.13 8.30
N ASN A 56 38.73 -36.20 7.53
CA ASN A 56 38.39 -36.11 6.12
C ASN A 56 36.98 -35.53 5.90
N GLU A 57 36.01 -35.87 6.75
CA GLU A 57 34.69 -35.24 6.72
C GLU A 57 34.77 -33.75 7.02
N ALA A 58 35.57 -33.35 8.01
CA ALA A 58 35.76 -31.95 8.34
C ALA A 58 36.43 -31.16 7.20
N VAL A 59 37.43 -31.74 6.52
CA VAL A 59 38.10 -31.12 5.35
C VAL A 59 37.13 -30.97 4.17
N LYS A 60 36.37 -32.01 3.84
CA LYS A 60 35.35 -31.91 2.77
C LYS A 60 34.31 -30.87 3.08
N ALA A 61 33.87 -30.79 4.35
CA ALA A 61 32.91 -29.80 4.78
C ALA A 61 33.49 -28.37 4.71
N GLU A 62 34.76 -28.17 5.03
CA GLU A 62 35.47 -26.91 4.87
C GLU A 62 35.57 -26.49 3.40
N GLN A 63 36.00 -27.40 2.52
CA GLN A 63 36.07 -27.11 1.07
C GLN A 63 34.71 -26.73 0.50
N ASN A 64 33.66 -27.45 0.85
CA ASN A 64 32.30 -27.12 0.47
C ASN A 64 31.85 -25.76 1.03
N PHE A 65 32.25 -25.44 2.27
CA PHE A 65 31.97 -24.14 2.87
C PHE A 65 32.69 -23.03 2.11
N MET A 66 33.97 -23.18 1.83
CA MET A 66 34.75 -22.18 1.09
C MET A 66 34.23 -21.97 -0.33
N SER A 67 33.92 -23.06 -1.05
CA SER A 67 33.29 -22.95 -2.38
C SER A 67 31.96 -22.19 -2.35
N LYS A 68 31.16 -22.36 -1.31
CA LYS A 68 29.92 -21.59 -1.14
C LYS A 68 30.16 -20.11 -0.79
N VAL A 69 31.20 -19.82 -0.01
CA VAL A 69 31.62 -18.43 0.29
C VAL A 69 32.09 -17.75 -0.97
N GLU A 70 32.96 -18.41 -1.78
CA GLU A 70 33.45 -17.89 -3.06
C GLU A 70 32.31 -17.63 -4.06
N LYS A 71 31.30 -18.50 -4.06
CA LYS A 71 30.09 -18.34 -4.89
C LYS A 71 29.08 -17.33 -4.30
N LYS A 72 29.41 -16.62 -3.21
CA LYS A 72 28.50 -15.74 -2.48
C LYS A 72 27.20 -16.44 -2.01
N GLU A 73 27.24 -17.77 -1.86
CA GLU A 73 26.07 -18.56 -1.41
C GLU A 73 25.92 -18.59 0.13
N ILE A 74 26.92 -18.13 0.88
CA ILE A 74 26.90 -18.04 2.34
C ILE A 74 26.87 -16.59 2.78
N ASN A 75 25.77 -16.21 3.34
CA ASN A 75 25.61 -14.92 4.01
C ASN A 75 26.04 -15.05 5.49
N VAL A 76 27.11 -14.37 5.88
CA VAL A 76 27.78 -14.55 7.17
C VAL A 76 27.20 -13.64 8.27
N THR A 77 26.19 -12.86 7.95
CA THR A 77 25.59 -11.95 8.93
C THR A 77 24.69 -12.71 9.91
N ASP A 78 24.85 -12.46 11.20
CA ASP A 78 23.93 -12.93 12.25
C ASP A 78 22.64 -12.09 12.33
N MET A 79 22.38 -11.31 11.28
CA MET A 79 21.20 -10.45 11.16
C MET A 79 19.93 -11.25 11.40
N THR A 80 19.11 -10.78 12.30
CA THR A 80 17.77 -11.33 12.55
C THR A 80 16.74 -10.71 11.59
N PHE A 81 15.60 -11.34 11.50
CA PHE A 81 14.48 -10.78 10.73
C PHE A 81 14.03 -9.42 11.28
N LYS A 82 14.19 -9.20 12.59
CA LYS A 82 13.95 -7.92 13.22
C LYS A 82 14.92 -6.85 12.69
N ASP A 83 16.22 -7.14 12.66
CA ASP A 83 17.24 -6.22 12.18
C ASP A 83 16.99 -5.87 10.70
N LEU A 84 16.67 -6.87 9.86
CA LEU A 84 16.33 -6.66 8.45
C LEU A 84 15.10 -5.77 8.27
N TYR A 85 14.08 -5.95 9.11
CA TYR A 85 12.89 -5.09 9.08
C TYR A 85 13.22 -3.65 9.51
N GLU A 86 14.00 -3.47 10.57
CA GLU A 86 14.37 -2.13 11.07
C GLU A 86 15.17 -1.37 10.02
N GLU A 87 16.12 -2.02 9.33
CA GLU A 87 16.83 -1.43 8.21
C GLU A 87 15.89 -1.11 7.02
N PHE A 88 15.01 -2.04 6.65
CA PHE A 88 13.99 -1.80 5.62
C PHE A 88 13.12 -0.59 5.97
N TYR A 89 12.71 -0.47 7.25
CA TYR A 89 11.89 0.64 7.72
C TYR A 89 12.65 1.97 7.61
N ALA A 90 13.89 2.03 8.07
CA ALA A 90 14.75 3.18 7.93
C ALA A 90 14.97 3.57 6.45
N TYR A 91 15.27 2.58 5.59
CA TYR A 91 15.43 2.80 4.15
C TYR A 91 14.18 3.37 3.47
N LYS A 92 12.99 3.03 3.98
CA LYS A 92 11.71 3.49 3.41
C LYS A 92 11.29 4.85 3.94
N SER A 93 11.78 5.30 5.11
CA SER A 93 11.33 6.52 5.80
C SER A 93 11.38 7.76 4.90
N ASP A 94 12.44 7.91 4.11
CA ASP A 94 12.66 9.05 3.23
C ASP A 94 12.05 8.87 1.82
N LYS A 95 11.58 7.65 1.50
CA LYS A 95 11.15 7.28 0.14
C LYS A 95 9.64 7.16 -0.01
N VAL A 96 8.91 7.06 1.09
CA VAL A 96 7.47 6.90 1.05
C VAL A 96 6.76 7.89 1.97
N LYS A 97 5.48 8.15 1.70
CA LYS A 97 4.67 9.07 2.52
C LYS A 97 4.46 8.52 3.93
N SER A 98 4.32 9.42 4.93
CA SER A 98 4.06 9.10 6.34
C SER A 98 2.91 8.09 6.54
N THR A 99 1.85 8.21 5.74
CA THR A 99 0.73 7.25 5.76
C THR A 99 1.13 5.82 5.37
N THR A 100 2.10 5.65 4.47
CA THR A 100 2.66 4.33 4.11
C THR A 100 3.52 3.80 5.24
N MET A 101 4.34 4.67 5.87
CA MET A 101 5.15 4.30 7.04
C MET A 101 4.28 3.84 8.20
N ARG A 102 3.14 4.51 8.46
CA ARG A 102 2.16 4.06 9.44
C ARG A 102 1.64 2.65 9.12
N THR A 103 1.29 2.41 7.87
CA THR A 103 0.82 1.10 7.43
C THR A 103 1.88 0.01 7.64
N TYR A 104 3.16 0.31 7.41
CA TYR A 104 4.25 -0.63 7.69
C TYR A 104 4.35 -0.92 9.19
N ARG A 105 4.26 0.10 10.05
CA ARG A 105 4.28 -0.06 11.51
C ARG A 105 3.12 -0.94 12.02
N GLU A 106 1.93 -0.76 11.47
CA GLU A 106 0.76 -1.59 11.80
C GLU A 106 0.93 -3.05 11.35
N ARG A 107 1.66 -3.28 10.25
CA ARG A 107 1.87 -4.63 9.68
C ARG A 107 2.98 -5.41 10.35
N ILE A 108 3.93 -4.77 11.03
CA ILE A 108 5.05 -5.47 11.69
C ILE A 108 4.58 -6.55 12.65
N VAL A 109 3.44 -6.35 13.31
CA VAL A 109 2.84 -7.34 14.23
C VAL A 109 2.62 -8.70 13.54
N SER A 110 2.44 -8.71 12.21
CA SER A 110 2.32 -9.96 11.44
C SER A 110 3.63 -10.74 11.34
N LEU A 111 4.77 -10.12 11.61
CA LEU A 111 6.11 -10.70 11.50
C LEU A 111 6.70 -11.10 12.86
N LYS A 112 6.00 -10.86 13.97
CA LYS A 112 6.49 -11.07 15.33
C LYS A 112 7.09 -12.47 15.56
N MET A 113 6.51 -13.51 14.97
CA MET A 113 7.04 -14.88 15.09
C MET A 113 8.37 -15.09 14.37
N LEU A 114 8.74 -14.20 13.44
CA LEU A 114 9.98 -14.27 12.68
C LEU A 114 11.11 -13.44 13.27
N GLU A 115 10.82 -12.53 14.21
CA GLU A 115 11.76 -11.53 14.74
C GLU A 115 13.12 -12.10 15.13
N LYS A 116 13.13 -13.28 15.80
CA LYS A 116 14.35 -13.93 16.29
C LYS A 116 14.98 -14.88 15.29
N VAL A 117 14.35 -15.09 14.14
CA VAL A 117 14.89 -15.98 13.09
C VAL A 117 16.06 -15.26 12.44
N LYS A 118 17.22 -15.90 12.37
CA LYS A 118 18.34 -15.39 11.58
C LYS A 118 17.95 -15.42 10.12
N VAL A 119 18.19 -14.32 9.41
CA VAL A 119 17.75 -14.17 8.00
C VAL A 119 18.36 -15.26 7.11
N ARG A 120 19.62 -15.66 7.38
CA ARG A 120 20.29 -16.74 6.68
C ARG A 120 19.62 -18.12 6.86
N ASP A 121 18.93 -18.32 7.98
CA ASP A 121 18.27 -19.58 8.32
C ASP A 121 16.80 -19.60 7.89
N PHE A 122 16.31 -18.45 7.40
CA PHE A 122 14.93 -18.32 6.93
C PHE A 122 14.70 -19.18 5.68
N ASN A 123 13.75 -20.08 5.77
CA ASN A 123 13.47 -21.08 4.74
C ASN A 123 11.96 -21.32 4.60
N ILE A 124 11.60 -22.24 3.72
CA ILE A 124 10.20 -22.58 3.44
C ILE A 124 9.41 -23.01 4.67
N THR A 125 10.05 -23.69 5.64
CA THR A 125 9.37 -24.13 6.87
C THR A 125 8.94 -22.92 7.72
N HIS A 126 9.79 -21.89 7.83
CA HIS A 126 9.46 -20.65 8.52
C HIS A 126 8.33 -19.92 7.83
N TYR A 127 8.38 -19.84 6.49
CA TYR A 127 7.31 -19.23 5.69
C TYR A 127 5.98 -19.97 5.86
N LEU A 128 5.97 -21.29 5.80
CA LEU A 128 4.74 -22.08 5.95
C LEU A 128 4.12 -21.91 7.34
N LYS A 129 4.93 -21.93 8.40
CA LYS A 129 4.47 -21.65 9.78
C LYS A 129 3.86 -20.25 9.87
N TRP A 130 4.53 -19.24 9.31
CA TRP A 130 4.02 -17.89 9.24
C TRP A 130 2.71 -17.82 8.43
N ARG A 131 2.66 -18.48 7.27
CA ARG A 131 1.47 -18.54 6.41
C ARG A 131 0.27 -19.14 7.14
N THR A 132 0.47 -20.24 7.85
CA THR A 132 -0.58 -20.88 8.66
C THR A 132 -1.09 -19.94 9.76
N MET A 133 -0.19 -19.26 10.47
CA MET A 133 -0.55 -18.28 11.48
C MET A 133 -1.39 -17.14 10.90
N ILE A 134 -1.02 -16.61 9.71
CA ILE A 134 -1.81 -15.57 9.03
C ILE A 134 -3.14 -16.12 8.51
N SER A 135 -3.17 -17.37 8.01
CA SER A 135 -4.39 -18.02 7.54
C SER A 135 -5.45 -18.10 8.64
N ASN A 136 -5.03 -18.38 9.87
CA ASN A 136 -5.91 -18.54 11.03
C ASN A 136 -6.36 -17.22 11.66
N LYS A 137 -5.82 -16.06 11.20
CA LYS A 137 -6.28 -14.75 11.70
C LYS A 137 -7.71 -14.45 11.25
N PRO A 138 -8.59 -13.96 12.13
CA PRO A 138 -9.97 -13.59 11.79
C PRO A 138 -10.02 -12.24 11.06
N VAL A 139 -9.36 -12.16 9.92
CA VAL A 139 -9.31 -10.96 9.06
C VAL A 139 -9.59 -11.32 7.61
N ALA A 140 -10.09 -10.35 6.84
CA ALA A 140 -10.42 -10.53 5.44
C ALA A 140 -9.19 -11.00 4.62
N VAL A 141 -9.41 -11.81 3.59
CA VAL A 141 -8.38 -12.31 2.67
C VAL A 141 -7.53 -11.19 2.08
N LYS A 142 -8.15 -10.05 1.75
CA LYS A 142 -7.44 -8.85 1.30
C LYS A 142 -6.41 -8.37 2.33
N THR A 143 -6.71 -8.42 3.62
CA THR A 143 -5.79 -8.04 4.71
C THR A 143 -4.66 -9.07 4.84
N LYS A 144 -4.96 -10.37 4.74
CA LYS A 144 -3.96 -11.44 4.71
C LYS A 144 -2.98 -11.24 3.55
N ASN A 145 -3.49 -10.86 2.37
CA ASN A 145 -2.67 -10.55 1.20
C ASN A 145 -1.82 -9.28 1.37
N HIS A 146 -2.26 -8.31 2.17
CA HIS A 146 -1.42 -7.17 2.53
C HIS A 146 -0.24 -7.57 3.44
N TYR A 147 -0.44 -8.50 4.38
CA TYR A 147 0.67 -9.05 5.18
C TYR A 147 1.64 -9.85 4.30
N HIS A 148 1.11 -10.67 3.40
CA HIS A 148 1.91 -11.43 2.45
C HIS A 148 2.77 -10.52 1.55
N LYS A 149 2.18 -9.46 0.99
CA LYS A 149 2.91 -8.47 0.20
C LYS A 149 4.00 -7.78 1.03
N PHE A 150 3.71 -7.45 2.29
CA PHE A 150 4.65 -6.79 3.18
C PHE A 150 5.86 -7.69 3.49
N LEU A 151 5.65 -8.97 3.81
CA LEU A 151 6.74 -9.94 3.95
C LEU A 151 7.59 -10.00 2.67
N LYS A 152 6.95 -10.09 1.50
CA LYS A 152 7.66 -10.14 0.21
C LYS A 152 8.52 -8.88 -0.04
N GLU A 153 8.05 -7.70 0.37
CA GLU A 153 8.81 -6.46 0.25
C GLU A 153 10.09 -6.47 1.10
N ILE A 154 10.01 -7.03 2.33
CA ILE A 154 11.17 -7.17 3.23
C ILE A 154 12.16 -8.20 2.68
N LEU A 155 11.68 -9.35 2.19
CA LEU A 155 12.55 -10.35 1.56
C LEU A 155 13.26 -9.78 0.33
N ASN A 156 12.53 -9.03 -0.52
CA ASN A 156 13.12 -8.34 -1.68
C ASN A 156 14.19 -7.33 -1.26
N TYR A 157 14.00 -6.64 -0.13
CA TYR A 157 15.00 -5.73 0.41
C TYR A 157 16.25 -6.52 0.83
N GLY A 158 16.09 -7.63 1.54
CA GLY A 158 17.20 -8.50 1.94
C GLY A 158 17.96 -9.09 0.76
N THR A 159 17.25 -9.50 -0.30
CA THR A 159 17.90 -9.97 -1.54
C THR A 159 18.69 -8.86 -2.23
N LYS A 160 18.11 -7.66 -2.29
CA LYS A 160 18.71 -6.54 -3.04
C LYS A 160 19.93 -5.93 -2.36
N TRP A 161 19.92 -5.82 -1.03
CA TRP A 161 20.90 -5.04 -0.27
C TRP A 161 21.86 -5.89 0.56
N HIS A 162 21.50 -7.16 0.80
CA HIS A 162 22.29 -8.09 1.62
C HIS A 162 22.58 -9.42 0.91
N ASP A 163 22.27 -9.53 -0.39
CA ASP A 163 22.48 -10.73 -1.21
C ASP A 163 21.88 -12.02 -0.61
N PHE A 164 20.84 -11.92 0.25
CA PHE A 164 20.15 -13.08 0.78
C PHE A 164 19.39 -13.82 -0.32
N ASN A 165 19.51 -15.14 -0.36
CA ASN A 165 18.82 -15.96 -1.34
C ASN A 165 17.51 -16.55 -0.77
N PHE A 166 16.39 -16.05 -1.21
CA PHE A 166 15.04 -16.54 -0.84
C PHE A 166 14.33 -17.25 -2.00
N THR A 167 15.02 -17.67 -3.04
CA THR A 167 14.41 -18.27 -4.26
C THR A 167 13.50 -19.44 -3.92
N SER A 168 13.90 -20.32 -3.01
CA SER A 168 13.09 -21.48 -2.58
C SER A 168 11.78 -21.07 -1.91
N VAL A 169 11.76 -19.91 -1.25
CA VAL A 169 10.56 -19.33 -0.63
C VAL A 169 9.72 -18.64 -1.69
N TYR A 170 10.32 -17.79 -2.55
CA TYR A 170 9.59 -17.06 -3.59
C TYR A 170 8.80 -17.96 -4.52
N ASN A 171 9.39 -19.08 -4.94
CA ASN A 171 8.75 -20.04 -5.85
C ASN A 171 7.51 -20.71 -5.24
N ARG A 172 7.33 -20.60 -3.93
CA ARG A 172 6.20 -21.19 -3.19
C ARG A 172 5.32 -20.12 -2.51
N MET A 173 5.60 -18.85 -2.74
CA MET A 173 4.80 -17.75 -2.20
C MET A 173 3.53 -17.56 -3.03
N GLU A 174 2.40 -17.94 -2.46
CA GLU A 174 1.08 -17.83 -3.07
C GLU A 174 0.19 -16.86 -2.30
N LYS A 175 -0.65 -16.12 -3.01
CA LYS A 175 -1.67 -15.28 -2.40
C LYS A 175 -2.67 -16.14 -1.62
N PHE A 176 -3.26 -15.56 -0.58
CA PHE A 176 -4.43 -16.14 0.05
C PHE A 176 -5.63 -15.96 -0.86
N THR A 177 -6.43 -17.02 -1.01
CA THR A 177 -7.67 -17.03 -1.79
C THR A 177 -8.82 -17.49 -0.90
N ASP A 178 -10.00 -17.06 -1.22
CA ASP A 178 -11.23 -17.59 -0.65
C ASP A 178 -12.01 -18.23 -1.81
N PRO A 179 -12.09 -19.57 -1.85
CA PRO A 179 -12.81 -20.26 -2.91
C PRO A 179 -14.31 -19.94 -2.95
N ASN A 180 -14.85 -19.47 -1.82
CA ASN A 180 -16.25 -19.10 -1.69
C ASN A 180 -16.48 -17.58 -1.84
N ALA A 181 -15.45 -16.80 -2.21
CA ALA A 181 -15.60 -15.37 -2.41
C ALA A 181 -16.53 -15.06 -3.58
N VAL A 182 -17.69 -14.51 -3.27
CA VAL A 182 -18.54 -13.90 -4.26
C VAL A 182 -17.96 -12.54 -4.64
N PRO A 183 -17.73 -12.25 -5.93
CA PRO A 183 -17.31 -10.92 -6.35
C PRO A 183 -18.29 -9.87 -5.83
N LYS A 184 -17.79 -8.98 -4.96
CA LYS A 184 -18.64 -7.91 -4.48
C LYS A 184 -18.84 -6.91 -5.59
N GLU A 185 -20.09 -6.74 -6.03
CA GLU A 185 -20.44 -5.65 -6.92
C GLU A 185 -20.13 -4.30 -6.28
N MET A 186 -19.79 -3.36 -7.15
CA MET A 186 -19.44 -2.02 -6.71
C MET A 186 -20.69 -1.24 -6.35
N ASP A 187 -20.76 -0.77 -5.10
CA ASP A 187 -21.85 0.06 -4.64
C ASP A 187 -21.67 1.50 -5.20
N TYR A 188 -22.71 2.05 -5.82
CA TYR A 188 -22.79 3.43 -6.24
C TYR A 188 -24.25 3.90 -6.25
N TYR A 189 -24.49 5.20 -6.27
CA TYR A 189 -25.82 5.77 -6.49
C TYR A 189 -26.00 6.13 -7.97
N THR A 190 -27.12 5.70 -8.53
CA THR A 190 -27.64 6.24 -9.80
C THR A 190 -28.02 7.70 -9.63
N TYR A 191 -28.33 8.37 -10.74
CA TYR A 191 -28.77 9.77 -10.68
C TYR A 191 -30.08 9.92 -9.88
N GLU A 192 -31.04 9.03 -10.07
CA GLU A 192 -32.31 9.04 -9.33
C GLU A 192 -32.11 8.74 -7.83
N GLU A 193 -31.24 7.81 -7.48
CA GLU A 193 -30.87 7.57 -6.09
C GLU A 193 -30.17 8.78 -5.47
N PHE A 194 -29.29 9.45 -6.21
CA PHE A 194 -28.61 10.65 -5.72
C PHE A 194 -29.61 11.81 -5.50
N LYS A 195 -30.60 12.01 -6.40
CA LYS A 195 -31.66 13.01 -6.20
C LYS A 195 -32.44 12.76 -4.90
N LYS A 196 -32.80 11.51 -4.63
CA LYS A 196 -33.46 11.15 -3.36
C LYS A 196 -32.56 11.40 -2.15
N PHE A 197 -31.29 11.08 -2.28
CA PHE A 197 -30.29 11.28 -1.22
C PHE A 197 -30.11 12.77 -0.89
N ILE A 198 -29.95 13.62 -1.89
CA ILE A 198 -29.67 15.04 -1.71
C ILE A 198 -30.93 15.82 -1.25
N ALA A 199 -32.11 15.36 -1.62
CA ALA A 199 -33.37 15.95 -1.12
C ALA A 199 -33.58 15.77 0.39
N CYS A 200 -32.86 14.86 1.03
CA CYS A 200 -32.86 14.68 2.49
C CYS A 200 -31.84 15.58 3.21
N GLU A 201 -31.13 16.45 2.49
CA GLU A 201 -30.14 17.38 3.03
C GLU A 201 -30.71 18.78 3.05
N ASP A 202 -30.66 19.43 4.21
CA ASP A 202 -31.19 20.78 4.46
C ASP A 202 -30.08 21.85 4.63
N ASP A 203 -28.84 21.42 4.86
CA ASP A 203 -27.71 22.29 5.05
C ASP A 203 -26.98 22.49 3.71
N LEU A 204 -27.02 23.75 3.21
CA LEU A 204 -26.41 24.12 1.93
C LEU A 204 -24.93 23.74 1.84
N LYS A 205 -24.19 23.79 2.95
CA LYS A 205 -22.81 23.32 3.01
C LYS A 205 -22.71 21.86 2.62
N PHE A 206 -23.56 20.98 3.18
CA PHE A 206 -23.54 19.56 2.92
C PHE A 206 -24.15 19.20 1.56
N ILE A 207 -25.10 20.00 1.05
CA ILE A 207 -25.54 19.92 -0.34
C ILE A 207 -24.34 20.09 -1.26
N CYS A 208 -23.58 21.18 -1.13
CA CYS A 208 -22.36 21.41 -1.92
C CYS A 208 -21.34 20.28 -1.75
N VAL A 209 -21.14 19.77 -0.52
CA VAL A 209 -20.20 18.68 -0.26
C VAL A 209 -20.56 17.43 -1.03
N PHE A 210 -21.81 16.99 -1.00
CA PHE A 210 -22.24 15.78 -1.68
C PHE A 210 -22.33 15.95 -3.18
N GLU A 211 -22.69 17.14 -3.68
CA GLU A 211 -22.66 17.48 -5.10
C GLU A 211 -21.24 17.48 -5.65
N ILE A 212 -20.26 18.05 -4.94
CA ILE A 212 -18.84 17.96 -5.31
C ILE A 212 -18.39 16.48 -5.40
N LEU A 213 -18.76 15.65 -4.42
CA LEU A 213 -18.42 14.24 -4.45
C LEU A 213 -19.07 13.50 -5.63
N TYR A 214 -20.33 13.81 -5.92
CA TYR A 214 -21.13 13.12 -6.94
C TYR A 214 -20.79 13.58 -8.35
N TYR A 215 -20.76 14.89 -8.60
CA TYR A 215 -20.52 15.44 -9.94
C TYR A 215 -19.04 15.54 -10.30
N CYS A 216 -18.18 15.87 -9.32
CA CYS A 216 -16.76 16.08 -9.57
C CYS A 216 -15.88 14.86 -9.20
N GLY A 217 -16.43 13.87 -8.53
CA GLY A 217 -15.76 12.61 -8.21
C GLY A 217 -14.48 12.75 -7.37
N LEU A 218 -14.40 13.75 -6.48
CA LEU A 218 -13.22 13.99 -5.65
C LEU A 218 -12.98 12.85 -4.68
N ARG A 219 -11.70 12.53 -4.42
CA ARG A 219 -11.33 11.68 -3.30
C ARG A 219 -11.60 12.41 -1.98
N ARG A 220 -11.92 11.68 -0.90
CA ARG A 220 -12.18 12.29 0.43
C ARG A 220 -11.12 13.29 0.87
N GLY A 221 -9.84 12.99 0.64
CA GLY A 221 -8.76 13.91 1.02
C GLY A 221 -8.64 15.11 0.10
N GLU A 222 -8.98 14.99 -1.19
CA GLU A 222 -9.05 16.08 -2.16
C GLU A 222 -10.19 17.04 -1.79
N LEU A 223 -11.39 16.50 -1.53
CA LEU A 223 -12.53 17.26 -1.04
C LEU A 223 -12.20 18.09 0.20
N ARG A 224 -11.60 17.45 1.22
CA ARG A 224 -11.21 18.13 2.47
C ARG A 224 -10.10 19.14 2.29
N GLY A 225 -9.31 19.04 1.22
CA GLY A 225 -8.24 19.98 0.87
C GLY A 225 -8.67 21.13 -0.04
N LEU A 226 -9.93 21.14 -0.49
CA LEU A 226 -10.45 22.15 -1.39
C LEU A 226 -10.66 23.47 -0.62
N THR A 227 -10.09 24.56 -1.15
CA THR A 227 -10.19 25.91 -0.60
C THR A 227 -10.89 26.82 -1.60
N TRP A 228 -11.46 27.95 -1.16
CA TRP A 228 -12.24 28.84 -2.03
C TRP A 228 -11.42 29.46 -3.16
N ASP A 229 -10.11 29.61 -2.99
CA ASP A 229 -9.18 30.06 -4.04
C ASP A 229 -8.98 29.02 -5.16
N ASN A 230 -9.49 27.82 -5.00
CA ASN A 230 -9.45 26.76 -6.01
C ASN A 230 -10.75 26.62 -6.80
N ILE A 231 -11.71 27.52 -6.61
CA ILE A 231 -12.98 27.55 -7.33
C ILE A 231 -13.04 28.80 -8.19
N ASP A 232 -13.11 28.60 -9.49
CA ASP A 232 -13.36 29.65 -10.47
C ASP A 232 -14.84 29.61 -10.84
N PHE A 233 -15.55 30.74 -10.54
CA PHE A 233 -16.98 30.88 -10.81
C PHE A 233 -17.27 31.44 -12.20
N GLU A 234 -16.28 32.07 -12.85
CA GLU A 234 -16.40 32.59 -14.21
C GLU A 234 -16.24 31.45 -15.22
N ASP A 235 -15.14 30.74 -15.13
CA ASP A 235 -14.88 29.54 -15.94
C ASP A 235 -15.65 28.31 -15.48
N LYS A 236 -16.36 28.37 -14.36
CA LYS A 236 -17.11 27.26 -13.73
C LYS A 236 -16.22 26.05 -13.52
N THR A 237 -15.00 26.24 -13.01
CA THR A 237 -14.03 25.16 -12.80
C THR A 237 -13.61 25.03 -11.35
N LEU A 238 -13.12 23.84 -11.02
CA LEU A 238 -12.61 23.46 -9.71
C LEU A 238 -11.23 22.83 -9.87
N SER A 239 -10.23 23.39 -9.16
CA SER A 239 -8.84 22.95 -9.20
C SER A 239 -8.48 22.09 -8.00
N ILE A 240 -8.00 20.89 -8.24
CA ILE A 240 -7.60 19.92 -7.21
C ILE A 240 -6.07 19.95 -7.10
N VAL A 241 -5.56 20.68 -6.11
CA VAL A 241 -4.10 20.91 -5.92
C VAL A 241 -3.61 20.46 -4.54
N LYS A 242 -4.54 20.19 -3.61
CA LYS A 242 -4.24 19.82 -2.22
C LYS A 242 -4.94 18.53 -1.85
N ASN A 243 -4.39 17.82 -0.88
CA ASN A 243 -5.00 16.63 -0.28
C ASN A 243 -4.77 16.65 1.23
N VAL A 244 -5.81 16.42 2.02
CA VAL A 244 -5.73 16.37 3.47
C VAL A 244 -5.67 14.91 3.93
N VAL A 245 -4.66 14.59 4.71
CA VAL A 245 -4.47 13.29 5.38
C VAL A 245 -4.48 13.48 6.90
N ASN A 246 -4.97 12.48 7.63
CA ASN A 246 -4.85 12.44 9.07
C ASN A 246 -3.60 11.64 9.45
N GLU A 247 -2.70 12.22 10.26
CA GLU A 247 -1.43 11.55 10.61
C GLU A 247 -1.60 10.47 11.67
N ASN A 248 -2.47 10.69 12.66
CA ASN A 248 -2.64 9.78 13.82
C ASN A 248 -4.03 9.12 13.89
N GLY A 249 -4.60 8.75 12.74
CA GLY A 249 -5.97 8.21 12.69
C GLY A 249 -7.03 9.32 12.62
N ASP A 250 -8.31 8.96 12.82
CA ASP A 250 -9.42 9.89 12.58
C ASP A 250 -9.57 10.99 13.66
N GLY A 251 -8.91 10.87 14.81
CA GLY A 251 -8.88 11.90 15.86
C GLY A 251 -7.59 12.73 15.95
N GLY A 252 -6.64 12.50 15.04
CA GLY A 252 -5.32 13.13 15.10
C GLY A 252 -5.17 14.39 14.25
N TYR A 253 -3.94 14.93 14.28
CA TYR A 253 -3.56 16.09 13.47
C TYR A 253 -3.74 15.79 11.98
N TRP A 254 -4.32 16.74 11.28
CA TRP A 254 -4.39 16.72 9.82
C TRP A 254 -3.17 17.43 9.22
N LYS A 255 -2.78 16.98 8.02
CA LYS A 255 -1.71 17.57 7.24
C LYS A 255 -2.15 17.79 5.80
N ILE A 256 -1.85 18.96 5.27
CA ILE A 256 -1.98 19.22 3.84
C ILE A 256 -0.80 18.57 3.13
N THR A 257 -1.10 17.79 2.10
CA THR A 257 -0.11 17.16 1.23
C THR A 257 -0.46 17.45 -0.22
N THR A 258 0.51 17.33 -1.11
CA THR A 258 0.21 17.28 -2.53
C THR A 258 -0.58 16.01 -2.87
N PRO A 259 -1.39 15.99 -3.91
CA PRO A 259 -2.03 14.80 -4.42
C PRO A 259 -1.02 13.65 -4.64
N LYS A 260 -1.51 12.41 -4.67
CA LYS A 260 -0.65 11.21 -4.67
C LYS A 260 0.21 11.07 -5.93
N THR A 261 -0.29 11.55 -7.05
CA THR A 261 0.38 11.49 -8.37
C THR A 261 0.28 12.84 -9.06
N ARG A 262 1.17 13.11 -10.02
CA ARG A 262 1.12 14.34 -10.84
C ARG A 262 -0.22 14.47 -11.58
N THR A 263 -0.81 13.39 -12.04
CA THR A 263 -2.12 13.35 -12.72
C THR A 263 -3.30 13.62 -11.78
N SER A 264 -3.10 13.54 -10.47
CA SER A 264 -4.14 13.89 -9.49
C SER A 264 -4.31 15.40 -9.30
N THR A 265 -3.31 16.23 -9.69
CA THR A 265 -3.46 17.69 -9.82
C THR A 265 -4.16 17.96 -11.14
N ARG A 266 -5.35 18.51 -11.07
CA ARG A 266 -6.23 18.72 -12.23
C ARG A 266 -7.24 19.83 -11.99
N THR A 267 -7.69 20.45 -13.06
CA THR A 267 -8.83 21.37 -13.09
C THR A 267 -9.96 20.70 -13.86
N ILE A 268 -11.14 20.69 -13.30
CA ILE A 268 -12.32 20.03 -13.87
C ILE A 268 -13.51 21.00 -13.91
N PRO A 269 -14.37 20.93 -14.95
CA PRO A 269 -15.59 21.73 -15.03
C PRO A 269 -16.63 21.28 -14.01
N MET A 270 -17.43 22.21 -13.55
CA MET A 270 -18.57 22.00 -12.64
C MET A 270 -19.89 22.21 -13.38
N PRO A 271 -20.94 21.40 -13.10
CA PRO A 271 -22.28 21.66 -13.62
C PRO A 271 -22.89 22.90 -12.96
N ASP A 272 -23.78 23.60 -13.68
CA ASP A 272 -24.40 24.84 -13.25
C ASP A 272 -25.11 24.77 -11.89
N ILE A 273 -25.75 23.64 -11.60
CA ILE A 273 -26.42 23.40 -10.30
C ILE A 273 -25.41 23.52 -9.15
N LEU A 274 -24.25 22.88 -9.27
CA LEU A 274 -23.20 22.94 -8.24
C LEU A 274 -22.61 24.36 -8.15
N VAL A 275 -22.40 25.02 -9.28
CA VAL A 275 -21.88 26.42 -9.32
C VAL A 275 -22.83 27.34 -8.57
N ASN A 276 -24.15 27.23 -8.80
CA ASN A 276 -25.15 28.05 -8.13
C ASN A 276 -25.17 27.81 -6.62
N HIS A 277 -25.21 26.58 -6.17
CA HIS A 277 -25.16 26.25 -4.75
C HIS A 277 -23.85 26.73 -4.08
N LEU A 278 -22.72 26.59 -4.76
CA LEU A 278 -21.44 27.09 -4.24
C LEU A 278 -21.39 28.62 -4.17
N LYS A 279 -21.98 29.35 -5.13
CA LYS A 279 -22.09 30.83 -5.08
C LYS A 279 -22.93 31.26 -3.88
N GLU A 280 -24.06 30.61 -3.66
CA GLU A 280 -24.93 30.91 -2.54
C GLU A 280 -24.25 30.60 -1.20
N TYR A 281 -23.62 29.43 -1.10
CA TYR A 281 -22.87 29.04 0.09
C TYR A 281 -21.69 30.00 0.36
N LYS A 282 -20.94 30.40 -0.68
CA LYS A 282 -19.86 31.40 -0.55
C LYS A 282 -20.40 32.73 0.00
N LYS A 283 -21.59 33.19 -0.47
CA LYS A 283 -22.23 34.39 0.02
C LYS A 283 -22.58 34.28 1.53
N GLN A 284 -22.93 33.10 2.01
CA GLN A 284 -23.19 32.88 3.43
C GLN A 284 -21.90 32.94 4.26
N VAL A 285 -20.86 32.20 3.85
CA VAL A 285 -19.60 32.11 4.61
C VAL A 285 -18.77 33.40 4.52
N SER A 286 -18.90 34.19 3.45
CA SER A 286 -18.20 35.46 3.32
C SER A 286 -18.66 36.56 4.29
N LYS A 287 -19.78 36.32 5.01
CA LYS A 287 -20.24 37.21 6.09
C LYS A 287 -19.47 37.02 7.39
N TYR A 288 -18.73 35.93 7.55
CA TYR A 288 -17.91 35.75 8.74
C TYR A 288 -16.74 36.73 8.78
N TYR A 289 -16.49 37.35 9.93
CA TYR A 289 -15.53 38.43 10.12
C TYR A 289 -14.12 38.15 9.59
N ASN A 290 -13.64 36.91 9.71
CA ASN A 290 -12.30 36.50 9.28
C ASN A 290 -12.32 35.69 7.99
N PHE A 291 -13.37 35.76 7.16
CA PHE A 291 -13.42 34.98 5.94
C PHE A 291 -12.21 35.27 5.04
N ASN A 292 -11.61 34.20 4.51
CA ASN A 292 -10.47 34.26 3.64
C ASN A 292 -10.63 33.21 2.53
N GLN A 293 -10.20 33.53 1.31
CA GLN A 293 -10.25 32.62 0.16
C GLN A 293 -9.46 31.29 0.39
N LYS A 294 -8.51 31.28 1.35
CA LYS A 294 -7.77 30.07 1.75
C LYS A 294 -8.54 29.18 2.74
N TRP A 295 -9.71 29.58 3.20
CA TRP A 295 -10.57 28.71 3.99
C TRP A 295 -10.99 27.48 3.19
N PHE A 296 -11.15 26.37 3.89
CA PHE A 296 -11.63 25.15 3.26
C PHE A 296 -13.12 25.29 2.90
N VAL A 297 -13.45 24.95 1.67
CA VAL A 297 -14.85 24.93 1.20
C VAL A 297 -15.67 23.97 2.06
N VAL A 298 -15.05 22.85 2.45
CA VAL A 298 -15.63 21.82 3.30
C VAL A 298 -15.01 21.91 4.70
N GLY A 299 -15.40 22.93 5.42
CA GLY A 299 -14.84 23.30 6.72
C GLY A 299 -14.95 24.80 6.95
N ASP A 300 -13.90 25.36 7.49
CA ASP A 300 -13.66 26.79 7.69
C ASP A 300 -12.14 27.04 7.66
N VAL A 301 -11.53 27.50 8.76
CA VAL A 301 -10.09 27.58 8.94
C VAL A 301 -9.42 26.19 9.01
N SER A 302 -10.18 25.14 9.30
CA SER A 302 -9.75 23.77 9.35
C SER A 302 -10.63 22.86 8.50
N PRO A 303 -10.07 21.76 7.93
CA PRO A 303 -10.84 20.87 7.10
C PRO A 303 -11.85 20.05 7.91
N LEU A 304 -13.03 19.83 7.35
CA LEU A 304 -14.10 19.06 7.99
C LEU A 304 -13.59 17.70 8.52
N HIS A 305 -13.99 17.36 9.75
CA HIS A 305 -13.65 16.05 10.33
C HIS A 305 -14.32 14.91 9.54
N PRO A 306 -13.59 13.81 9.23
CA PRO A 306 -14.13 12.72 8.43
C PRO A 306 -15.39 12.07 9.00
N ASP A 307 -15.52 12.01 10.33
CA ASP A 307 -16.69 11.43 11.00
C ASP A 307 -17.95 12.25 10.84
N VAL A 308 -17.83 13.58 10.79
CA VAL A 308 -18.98 14.46 10.53
C VAL A 308 -19.56 14.15 9.15
N LEU A 309 -18.69 14.08 8.13
CA LEU A 309 -19.09 13.72 6.78
C LEU A 309 -19.73 12.33 6.71
N ARG A 310 -19.14 11.33 7.41
CA ARG A 310 -19.68 9.97 7.48
C ARG A 310 -21.06 9.91 8.15
N LYS A 311 -21.21 10.59 9.30
CA LYS A 311 -22.48 10.61 10.04
C LYS A 311 -23.59 11.28 9.20
N ARG A 312 -23.30 12.41 8.56
CA ARG A 312 -24.27 13.12 7.71
C ARG A 312 -24.69 12.26 6.51
N LYS A 313 -23.72 11.67 5.79
CA LYS A 313 -23.98 10.73 4.69
C LYS A 313 -24.89 9.56 5.14
N ASN A 314 -24.60 8.96 6.31
CA ASN A 314 -25.40 7.84 6.81
C ASN A 314 -26.84 8.24 7.14
N LYS A 315 -27.03 9.44 7.76
CA LYS A 315 -28.33 9.99 8.05
C LYS A 315 -29.17 10.18 6.77
N ASN A 316 -28.58 10.83 5.75
CA ASN A 316 -29.29 11.11 4.51
C ASN A 316 -29.65 9.81 3.76
N ALA A 317 -28.72 8.84 3.68
CA ALA A 317 -29.00 7.55 3.07
C ALA A 317 -30.13 6.79 3.77
N MET A 318 -30.17 6.84 5.10
CA MET A 318 -31.24 6.23 5.90
C MET A 318 -32.58 6.92 5.64
N ASN A 319 -32.62 8.26 5.68
CA ASN A 319 -33.83 9.05 5.45
C ASN A 319 -34.38 8.86 4.03
N ALA A 320 -33.50 8.68 3.05
CA ALA A 320 -33.87 8.42 1.66
C ALA A 320 -34.26 6.95 1.38
N GLY A 321 -34.16 6.05 2.35
CA GLY A 321 -34.40 4.62 2.16
C GLY A 321 -33.38 3.95 1.22
N LEU A 322 -32.15 4.47 1.16
CA LEU A 322 -31.11 4.01 0.23
C LEU A 322 -30.08 3.10 0.90
N LYS A 323 -29.40 2.28 0.07
CA LYS A 323 -28.26 1.48 0.51
C LYS A 323 -27.15 2.39 1.07
N GLN A 324 -26.43 1.87 2.07
CA GLN A 324 -25.31 2.57 2.67
C GLN A 324 -24.05 2.40 1.81
N ILE A 325 -23.61 3.45 1.11
CA ILE A 325 -22.36 3.45 0.36
C ILE A 325 -21.25 4.17 1.14
N ARG A 326 -20.00 3.92 0.82
CA ARG A 326 -18.84 4.64 1.41
C ARG A 326 -18.71 6.02 0.76
N ILE A 327 -18.03 6.95 1.42
CA ILE A 327 -17.71 8.27 0.82
C ILE A 327 -16.94 8.12 -0.50
N HIS A 328 -16.07 7.10 -0.63
CA HIS A 328 -15.36 6.86 -1.88
C HIS A 328 -16.26 6.38 -3.02
N ASP A 329 -17.38 5.79 -2.69
CA ASP A 329 -18.31 5.23 -3.69
C ASP A 329 -19.10 6.34 -4.43
N PHE A 330 -19.15 7.58 -3.91
CA PHE A 330 -19.62 8.74 -4.69
C PHE A 330 -18.76 8.98 -5.93
N ARG A 331 -17.46 8.71 -5.85
CA ARG A 331 -16.59 8.76 -7.02
C ARG A 331 -16.90 7.65 -8.02
N HIS A 332 -17.32 6.48 -7.54
CA HIS A 332 -17.85 5.43 -8.40
C HIS A 332 -19.18 5.85 -9.03
N SER A 333 -20.03 6.57 -8.28
CA SER A 333 -21.27 7.15 -8.80
C SER A 333 -21.00 8.16 -9.90
N CYS A 334 -20.02 9.07 -9.71
CA CYS A 334 -19.58 10.02 -10.73
C CYS A 334 -19.11 9.30 -12.01
N ALA A 335 -18.24 8.30 -11.87
CA ALA A 335 -17.76 7.54 -13.03
C ALA A 335 -18.90 6.84 -13.77
N SER A 336 -19.81 6.19 -13.03
CA SER A 336 -20.99 5.51 -13.60
C SER A 336 -21.91 6.50 -14.31
N LEU A 337 -22.16 7.66 -13.70
CA LEU A 337 -22.95 8.74 -14.32
C LEU A 337 -22.35 9.14 -15.68
N LEU A 338 -21.05 9.43 -15.73
CA LEU A 338 -20.37 9.86 -16.95
C LEU A 338 -20.37 8.77 -18.03
N ILE A 339 -20.07 7.53 -17.66
CA ILE A 339 -20.01 6.40 -18.59
C ILE A 339 -21.40 6.08 -19.14
N ASN A 340 -22.43 6.05 -18.31
CA ASN A 340 -23.80 5.76 -18.74
C ASN A 340 -24.36 6.84 -19.67
N ASN A 341 -23.86 8.09 -19.55
CA ASN A 341 -24.19 9.18 -20.46
C ASN A 341 -23.23 9.29 -21.65
N GLY A 342 -22.49 8.25 -22.00
CA GLY A 342 -21.71 8.15 -23.23
C GLY A 342 -20.31 8.77 -23.16
N ALA A 343 -19.84 9.24 -22.00
CA ALA A 343 -18.51 9.81 -21.91
C ALA A 343 -17.43 8.77 -22.25
N ASN A 344 -16.43 9.19 -23.03
CA ASN A 344 -15.28 8.36 -23.36
C ASN A 344 -14.50 8.00 -22.09
N ILE A 345 -14.13 6.72 -21.95
CA ILE A 345 -13.43 6.18 -20.78
C ILE A 345 -12.10 6.89 -20.48
N MET A 346 -11.39 7.35 -21.52
CA MET A 346 -10.15 8.12 -21.36
C MET A 346 -10.41 9.50 -20.74
N ILE A 347 -11.51 10.14 -21.15
CA ILE A 347 -11.94 11.42 -20.58
C ILE A 347 -12.36 11.23 -19.12
N VAL A 348 -13.11 10.16 -18.82
CA VAL A 348 -13.49 9.80 -17.44
C VAL A 348 -12.25 9.56 -16.57
N ALA A 349 -11.26 8.80 -17.07
CA ALA A 349 -10.01 8.57 -16.36
C ALA A 349 -9.27 9.88 -16.05
N LYS A 350 -9.17 10.79 -17.03
CA LYS A 350 -8.57 12.13 -16.89
C LYS A 350 -9.35 13.00 -15.89
N TYR A 351 -10.68 13.04 -16.00
CA TYR A 351 -11.57 13.78 -15.12
C TYR A 351 -11.41 13.36 -13.67
N LEU A 352 -11.36 12.04 -13.44
CA LEU A 352 -11.15 11.47 -12.12
C LEU A 352 -9.69 11.59 -11.63
N GLY A 353 -8.72 11.81 -12.51
CA GLY A 353 -7.28 11.85 -12.17
C GLY A 353 -6.73 10.47 -11.82
N HIS A 354 -7.04 9.46 -12.63
CA HIS A 354 -6.40 8.16 -12.58
C HIS A 354 -5.04 8.23 -13.29
N ALA A 355 -4.02 7.64 -12.68
CA ALA A 355 -2.67 7.63 -13.24
C ALA A 355 -2.54 6.68 -14.45
N LYS A 356 -3.39 5.66 -14.50
CA LYS A 356 -3.46 4.67 -15.58
C LYS A 356 -4.91 4.46 -15.99
N ILE A 357 -5.15 4.37 -17.28
CA ILE A 357 -6.49 4.11 -17.85
C ILE A 357 -7.00 2.74 -17.39
N ASP A 358 -6.10 1.75 -17.23
CA ASP A 358 -6.41 0.41 -16.73
C ASP A 358 -7.15 0.43 -15.39
N GLU A 359 -6.87 1.43 -14.54
CA GLU A 359 -7.57 1.60 -13.26
C GLU A 359 -9.07 1.86 -13.48
N THR A 360 -9.41 2.64 -14.51
CA THR A 360 -10.79 2.92 -14.90
C THR A 360 -11.42 1.74 -15.64
N LEU A 361 -10.71 1.17 -16.60
CA LEU A 361 -11.18 0.01 -17.37
C LEU A 361 -11.50 -1.18 -16.46
N ASN A 362 -10.54 -1.60 -15.62
CA ASN A 362 -10.74 -2.74 -14.73
C ASN A 362 -11.85 -2.52 -13.69
N THR A 363 -12.09 -1.26 -13.31
CA THR A 363 -13.11 -0.93 -12.31
C THR A 363 -14.50 -0.83 -12.92
N TYR A 364 -14.64 -0.33 -14.16
CA TYR A 364 -15.92 0.03 -14.75
C TYR A 364 -16.26 -0.74 -16.04
N SER A 365 -15.45 -1.76 -16.43
CA SER A 365 -15.69 -2.55 -17.64
C SER A 365 -17.07 -3.21 -17.68
N HIS A 366 -17.62 -3.57 -16.53
CA HIS A 366 -18.95 -4.17 -16.41
C HIS A 366 -20.08 -3.22 -16.85
N LEU A 367 -19.88 -1.89 -16.77
CA LEU A 367 -20.87 -0.89 -17.24
C LEU A 367 -20.96 -0.82 -18.77
N PHE A 368 -19.98 -1.40 -19.48
CA PHE A 368 -19.97 -1.42 -20.94
C PHE A 368 -20.62 -2.68 -21.53
N LYS A 369 -20.99 -3.68 -20.72
CA LYS A 369 -21.56 -4.95 -21.22
C LYS A 369 -22.84 -4.75 -22.04
N ASN A 370 -23.66 -3.75 -21.72
CA ASN A 370 -24.92 -3.47 -22.41
C ASN A 370 -24.78 -2.54 -23.63
N LYS A 371 -23.55 -2.07 -23.93
CA LYS A 371 -23.31 -1.15 -25.06
C LYS A 371 -23.02 -1.84 -26.38
N MET A 372 -23.01 -3.16 -26.44
CA MET A 372 -22.90 -3.88 -27.71
C MET A 372 -24.15 -3.67 -28.61
N ASP A 373 -25.33 -3.59 -28.00
CA ASP A 373 -26.55 -3.28 -28.72
C ASP A 373 -26.57 -1.86 -29.28
N ASP A 374 -25.95 -0.90 -28.55
CA ASP A 374 -25.77 0.48 -29.02
C ASP A 374 -24.89 0.55 -30.27
N ILE A 375 -23.86 -0.31 -30.37
CA ILE A 375 -23.00 -0.42 -31.57
C ILE A 375 -23.82 -0.93 -32.77
N VAL A 376 -24.61 -1.94 -32.57
CA VAL A 376 -25.50 -2.50 -33.64
C VAL A 376 -26.50 -1.44 -34.07
N ASN A 377 -27.13 -0.74 -33.13
CA ASN A 377 -28.06 0.35 -33.44
C ASN A 377 -27.37 1.49 -34.21
N MET A 378 -26.14 1.90 -33.79
CA MET A 378 -25.36 2.88 -34.52
C MET A 378 -25.04 2.43 -35.95
N MET A 379 -24.64 1.17 -36.17
CA MET A 379 -24.38 0.64 -37.48
C MET A 379 -25.65 0.63 -38.36
N ASN A 380 -26.81 0.32 -37.80
CA ASN A 380 -28.09 0.33 -38.49
C ASN A 380 -28.53 1.74 -38.92
N HIS A 381 -28.01 2.78 -38.31
CA HIS A 381 -28.30 4.20 -38.65
C HIS A 381 -27.27 4.80 -39.61
N LEU A 382 -26.21 4.08 -39.99
CA LEU A 382 -25.25 4.46 -41.04
C LEU A 382 -25.88 4.18 -42.42
N LYS A 383 -26.92 4.92 -42.79
CA LYS A 383 -27.51 4.89 -44.12
C LYS A 383 -27.07 6.10 -44.93
#